data_20a3068fab988fe84dfa936c7df5f6a9
#
_entry.id   20a3068fab988fe84dfa936c7df5f6a9
#
_cell.length_a   1.000
_cell.length_b   1.000
_cell.length_c   1.000
_cell.angle_alpha   90.00
_cell.angle_beta   90.00
_cell.angle_gamma   90.00
#
_symmetry.space_group_name_H-M   'P 1'
#
loop_
_entity.id
_entity.type
_entity.pdbx_description
1 polymer ?
#
loop_
_entity_poly.entity_id
_entity_poly.type
_entity_poly.pdbx_seq_one_letter_code
_entity_poly.pdbx_strand_id
1 'polypeptide(L)'
;QKAFLDRYVKQVTSDSIMTFSREYNAIIAEDLNLQYGFYAGTIISDSRPFCVSRAGRYFKKKSVQSWASLGDWSGRMKGTTSVTIFSFLGGYHCLHEYYPVSKAQYEVARRKGLAELR
;
A
#
# COMPACT_ATOMS: atom_id res chain seq x y z
N GLN A 1 -12.57 -29.45 0.62
CA GLN A 1 -12.84 -28.62 1.81
C GLN A 1 -11.59 -28.28 2.58
N LYS A 2 -10.72 -29.28 2.84
CA LYS A 2 -9.45 -29.03 3.51
C LYS A 2 -8.59 -28.02 2.76
N ALA A 3 -8.48 -28.19 1.44
CA ALA A 3 -7.70 -27.28 0.59
C ALA A 3 -8.28 -25.86 0.60
N PHE A 4 -9.60 -25.73 0.64
CA PHE A 4 -10.27 -24.44 0.75
C PHE A 4 -9.95 -23.78 2.10
N LEU A 5 -10.06 -24.52 3.19
CA LEU A 5 -9.77 -24.02 4.54
C LEU A 5 -8.31 -23.60 4.67
N ASP A 6 -7.38 -24.43 4.14
CA ASP A 6 -5.95 -24.12 4.18
C ASP A 6 -5.66 -22.80 3.42
N ARG A 7 -6.25 -22.59 2.26
CA ARG A 7 -6.07 -21.35 1.49
C ARG A 7 -6.66 -20.15 2.20
N TYR A 8 -7.83 -20.32 2.83
CA TYR A 8 -8.47 -19.24 3.58
C TYR A 8 -7.61 -18.84 4.79
N VAL A 9 -7.11 -19.81 5.55
CA VAL A 9 -6.24 -19.54 6.70
C VAL A 9 -4.95 -18.84 6.26
N LYS A 10 -4.34 -19.27 5.17
CA LYS A 10 -3.14 -18.63 4.63
C LYS A 10 -3.41 -17.18 4.23
N GLN A 11 -4.54 -16.91 3.57
CA GLN A 11 -4.91 -15.55 3.18
C GLN A 11 -5.12 -14.65 4.40
N VAL A 12 -5.87 -15.10 5.39
CA VAL A 12 -6.14 -14.33 6.62
C VAL A 12 -4.83 -14.02 7.35
N THR A 13 -3.93 -15.01 7.46
CA THR A 13 -2.64 -14.84 8.12
C THR A 13 -1.78 -13.84 7.37
N SER A 14 -1.71 -13.98 6.03
CA SER A 14 -0.94 -13.06 5.18
C SER A 14 -1.47 -11.63 5.31
N ASP A 15 -2.79 -11.43 5.21
CA ASP A 15 -3.40 -10.10 5.33
C ASP A 15 -3.13 -9.48 6.70
N SER A 16 -3.15 -10.28 7.77
CA SER A 16 -2.85 -9.79 9.13
C SER A 16 -1.40 -9.35 9.26
N ILE A 17 -0.46 -10.12 8.72
CA ILE A 17 0.97 -9.79 8.74
C ILE A 17 1.21 -8.50 7.94
N MET A 18 0.62 -8.39 6.76
CA MET A 18 0.78 -7.19 5.93
C MET A 18 0.20 -5.95 6.60
N THR A 19 -0.96 -6.08 7.23
CA THR A 19 -1.59 -4.99 7.98
C THR A 19 -0.71 -4.53 9.13
N PHE A 20 -0.16 -5.48 9.90
CA PHE A 20 0.74 -5.16 11.01
C PHE A 20 2.00 -4.42 10.51
N SER A 21 2.62 -4.93 9.45
CA SER A 21 3.82 -4.32 8.87
C SER A 21 3.56 -2.90 8.38
N ARG A 22 2.42 -2.67 7.73
CA ARG A 22 2.02 -1.35 7.25
C ARG A 22 1.77 -0.37 8.41
N GLU A 23 1.14 -0.83 9.48
CA GLU A 23 0.91 0.00 10.66
C GLU A 23 2.22 0.39 11.33
N TYR A 24 3.18 -0.54 11.41
CA TYR A 24 4.51 -0.26 11.92
C TYR A 24 5.21 0.82 11.09
N ASN A 25 5.16 0.70 9.77
CA ASN A 25 5.75 1.69 8.86
C ASN A 25 5.07 3.06 9.01
N ALA A 26 3.77 3.10 9.20
CA ALA A 26 3.02 4.34 9.39
C ALA A 26 3.40 5.04 10.69
N ILE A 27 3.63 4.28 11.77
CA ILE A 27 4.08 4.83 13.05
C ILE A 27 5.47 5.45 12.90
N ILE A 28 6.39 4.77 12.23
CA ILE A 28 7.74 5.29 11.97
C ILE A 28 7.66 6.58 11.16
N ALA A 29 6.83 6.61 10.12
CA ALA A 29 6.64 7.79 9.29
C ALA A 29 6.14 8.97 10.11
N GLU A 30 5.20 8.73 11.02
CA GLU A 30 4.65 9.76 11.91
C GLU A 30 5.70 10.26 12.90
N ASP A 31 6.41 9.35 13.56
CA ASP A 31 7.44 9.70 14.56
C ASP A 31 8.57 10.53 13.95
N LEU A 32 8.95 10.24 12.71
CA LEU A 32 10.01 10.95 11.99
C LEU A 32 9.48 12.07 11.10
N ASN A 33 8.16 12.33 11.13
CA ASN A 33 7.48 13.34 10.31
C ASN A 33 7.80 13.20 8.82
N LEU A 34 7.82 11.98 8.31
CA LEU A 34 8.06 11.69 6.90
C LEU A 34 6.76 11.81 6.10
N GLN A 35 6.77 12.65 5.08
CA GLN A 35 5.59 12.96 4.27
C GLN A 35 5.61 12.28 2.90
N TYR A 36 6.56 11.36 2.68
CA TYR A 36 6.78 10.69 1.40
C TYR A 36 7.02 9.20 1.62
N GLY A 37 6.70 8.40 0.64
CA GLY A 37 6.90 6.96 0.73
C GLY A 37 7.02 6.29 -0.63
N PHE A 38 7.48 5.05 -0.61
CA PHE A 38 7.65 4.20 -1.78
C PHE A 38 6.66 3.03 -1.72
N TYR A 39 5.87 2.87 -2.77
CA TYR A 39 4.90 1.76 -2.88
C TYR A 39 5.64 0.54 -3.42
N ALA A 40 6.04 -0.35 -2.52
CA ALA A 40 6.89 -1.49 -2.83
C ALA A 40 6.09 -2.78 -2.86
N GLY A 41 6.53 -3.71 -3.69
CA GLY A 41 5.97 -5.05 -3.78
C GLY A 41 6.15 -5.63 -5.16
N THR A 42 6.06 -6.96 -5.25
CA THR A 42 6.21 -7.66 -6.51
C THR A 42 4.87 -7.70 -7.26
N ILE A 43 4.91 -7.42 -8.56
CA ILE A 43 3.77 -7.60 -9.44
C ILE A 43 3.73 -9.07 -9.86
N ILE A 44 2.59 -9.72 -9.66
CA ILE A 44 2.33 -11.08 -10.09
C ILE A 44 1.14 -11.09 -11.05
N SER A 45 0.86 -12.24 -11.68
CA SER A 45 -0.24 -12.36 -12.64
C SER A 45 -1.59 -11.96 -12.06
N ASP A 46 -1.80 -12.18 -10.75
CA ASP A 46 -3.05 -11.88 -10.06
C ASP A 46 -3.07 -10.47 -9.44
N SER A 47 -2.03 -9.67 -9.65
CA SER A 47 -1.99 -8.30 -9.14
C SER A 47 -3.09 -7.47 -9.78
N ARG A 48 -3.84 -6.76 -8.94
CA ARG A 48 -4.97 -5.95 -9.43
C ARG A 48 -4.46 -4.61 -9.99
N PRO A 49 -5.25 -3.97 -10.87
CA PRO A 49 -4.87 -2.68 -11.47
C PRO A 49 -4.46 -1.61 -10.45
N PHE A 50 -5.11 -1.58 -9.28
CA PHE A 50 -4.76 -0.65 -8.22
C PHE A 50 -3.27 -0.77 -7.83
N CYS A 51 -2.78 -2.00 -7.65
CA CYS A 51 -1.39 -2.26 -7.27
C CYS A 51 -0.44 -2.09 -8.47
N VAL A 52 -0.85 -2.56 -9.64
CA VAL A 52 -0.01 -2.50 -10.86
C VAL A 52 0.36 -1.05 -11.20
N SER A 53 -0.60 -0.14 -11.11
CA SER A 53 -0.36 1.28 -11.45
C SER A 53 0.50 2.01 -10.42
N ARG A 54 0.61 1.49 -9.20
CA ARG A 54 1.28 2.15 -8.09
C ARG A 54 2.62 1.54 -7.72
N ALA A 55 2.82 0.25 -7.96
CA ALA A 55 4.05 -0.46 -7.58
C ALA A 55 5.28 0.17 -8.22
N GLY A 56 6.35 0.32 -7.44
CA GLY A 56 7.61 0.89 -7.90
C GLY A 56 7.61 2.42 -8.00
N ARG A 57 6.57 3.08 -7.53
CA ARG A 57 6.43 4.52 -7.59
C ARG A 57 6.46 5.15 -6.21
N TYR A 58 6.82 6.40 -6.15
CA TYR A 58 6.90 7.19 -4.92
C TYR A 58 5.70 8.12 -4.82
N PHE A 59 5.17 8.28 -3.61
CA PHE A 59 3.96 9.06 -3.38
C PHE A 59 4.10 9.94 -2.16
N LYS A 60 3.48 11.12 -2.22
CA LYS A 60 3.27 11.93 -1.02
C LYS A 60 2.24 11.24 -0.13
N LYS A 61 2.38 11.43 1.18
CA LYS A 61 1.38 10.94 2.15
C LYS A 61 -0.03 11.44 1.79
N LYS A 62 -0.15 12.69 1.38
CA LYS A 62 -1.43 13.28 0.94
C LYS A 62 -2.03 12.51 -0.24
N SER A 63 -1.21 12.09 -1.18
CA SER A 63 -1.66 11.32 -2.35
C SER A 63 -2.26 9.98 -1.92
N VAL A 64 -1.58 9.27 -1.01
CA VAL A 64 -2.08 8.00 -0.48
C VAL A 64 -3.40 8.22 0.26
N GLN A 65 -3.51 9.26 1.07
CA GLN A 65 -4.75 9.59 1.78
C GLN A 65 -5.91 9.84 0.80
N SER A 66 -5.64 10.47 -0.33
CA SER A 66 -6.67 10.77 -1.33
C SER A 66 -7.22 9.51 -2.02
N TRP A 67 -6.47 8.40 -2.00
CA TRP A 67 -6.95 7.14 -2.61
C TRP A 67 -8.22 6.64 -1.93
N ALA A 68 -8.41 6.91 -0.66
CA ALA A 68 -9.62 6.52 0.05
C ALA A 68 -10.90 7.11 -0.55
N SER A 69 -10.77 8.20 -1.32
CA SER A 69 -11.90 8.88 -1.98
C SER A 69 -12.14 8.42 -3.41
N LEU A 70 -11.38 7.43 -3.91
CA LEU A 70 -11.50 6.98 -5.30
C LEU A 70 -12.75 6.14 -5.59
N GLY A 71 -13.57 5.89 -4.59
CA GLY A 71 -14.70 4.98 -4.73
C GLY A 71 -14.28 3.53 -4.54
N ASP A 72 -15.03 2.61 -5.12
CA ASP A 72 -14.73 1.19 -4.93
C ASP A 72 -13.68 0.72 -5.93
N TRP A 73 -12.88 -0.27 -5.53
CA TRP A 73 -11.99 -1.01 -6.41
C TRP A 73 -11.95 -2.47 -5.96
N SER A 74 -11.52 -3.35 -6.86
CA SER A 74 -11.45 -4.79 -6.57
C SER A 74 -10.53 -5.06 -5.37
N GLY A 75 -11.07 -5.65 -4.33
CA GLY A 75 -10.34 -6.02 -3.13
C GLY A 75 -10.29 -4.95 -2.05
N ARG A 76 -10.84 -3.76 -2.28
CA ARG A 76 -10.89 -2.71 -1.27
C ARG A 76 -11.54 -3.24 0.01
N MET A 77 -10.86 -3.05 1.15
CA MET A 77 -11.41 -3.43 2.43
C MET A 77 -12.47 -2.44 2.91
N LYS A 78 -13.54 -2.97 3.47
CA LYS A 78 -14.54 -2.15 4.14
C LYS A 78 -13.89 -1.37 5.28
N GLY A 79 -14.20 -0.10 5.39
CA GLY A 79 -13.59 0.77 6.40
C GLY A 79 -12.32 1.46 5.96
N THR A 80 -11.96 1.40 4.67
CA THR A 80 -10.83 2.15 4.13
C THR A 80 -11.14 3.65 4.12
N THR A 81 -10.37 4.41 4.88
CA THR A 81 -10.48 5.87 5.02
C THR A 81 -9.11 6.50 4.79
N SER A 82 -9.03 7.83 4.84
CA SER A 82 -7.74 8.54 4.73
C SER A 82 -6.77 8.18 5.86
N VAL A 83 -7.25 7.63 6.95
CA VAL A 83 -6.41 7.15 8.06
C VAL A 83 -6.06 5.68 7.89
N THR A 84 -7.04 4.82 7.62
CA THR A 84 -6.84 3.37 7.55
C THR A 84 -6.22 2.92 6.22
N ILE A 85 -6.18 3.78 5.20
CA ILE A 85 -5.58 3.43 3.90
C ILE A 85 -4.13 2.96 4.05
N PHE A 86 -3.38 3.48 5.02
CA PHE A 86 -1.99 3.08 5.24
C PHE A 86 -1.88 1.64 5.76
N SER A 87 -2.93 1.13 6.44
CA SER A 87 -2.99 -0.25 6.89
C SER A 87 -3.51 -1.19 5.81
N PHE A 88 -4.44 -0.73 4.97
CA PHE A 88 -5.16 -1.58 4.04
C PHE A 88 -4.62 -1.50 2.60
N LEU A 89 -4.12 -0.35 2.18
CA LEU A 89 -3.62 -0.09 0.81
C LEU A 89 -4.58 -0.64 -0.24
N GLY A 90 -4.14 -1.60 -1.07
CA GLY A 90 -4.97 -2.21 -2.09
C GLY A 90 -6.07 -3.13 -1.58
N GLY A 91 -6.05 -3.48 -0.29
CA GLY A 91 -7.10 -4.26 0.36
C GLY A 91 -6.75 -5.73 0.55
N TYR A 92 -7.76 -6.58 0.42
CA TYR A 92 -7.60 -8.01 0.62
C TYR A 92 -6.57 -8.59 -0.34
N HIS A 93 -5.69 -9.42 0.19
CA HIS A 93 -4.64 -10.10 -0.57
C HIS A 93 -3.66 -9.15 -1.27
N CYS A 94 -3.58 -7.91 -0.81
CA CYS A 94 -2.57 -6.95 -1.29
C CYS A 94 -1.23 -7.25 -0.62
N LEU A 95 -0.19 -7.48 -1.43
CA LEU A 95 1.15 -7.83 -0.95
C LEU A 95 2.12 -6.66 -1.08
N HIS A 96 1.61 -5.43 -1.08
CA HIS A 96 2.40 -4.22 -1.24
C HIS A 96 2.54 -3.48 0.09
N GLU A 97 3.62 -2.72 0.21
CA GLU A 97 3.94 -1.92 1.38
C GLU A 97 4.17 -0.47 0.96
N TYR A 98 3.88 0.46 1.85
CA TYR A 98 4.23 1.86 1.67
C TYR A 98 5.35 2.19 2.65
N TYR A 99 6.59 2.19 2.17
CA TYR A 99 7.77 2.45 3.00
C TYR A 99 8.06 3.94 3.07
N PRO A 100 8.23 4.52 4.27
CA PRO A 100 8.58 5.93 4.40
C PRO A 100 9.94 6.23 3.77
N VAL A 101 10.02 7.34 3.05
CA VAL A 101 11.26 7.83 2.45
C VAL A 101 11.42 9.31 2.75
N SER A 102 12.65 9.81 2.60
CA SER A 102 12.95 11.22 2.80
C SER A 102 12.45 12.07 1.63
N LYS A 103 12.36 13.38 1.86
CA LYS A 103 12.05 14.35 0.81
C LYS A 103 13.08 14.27 -0.33
N ALA A 104 14.36 14.12 0.03
CA ALA A 104 15.43 14.03 -0.96
C ALA A 104 15.25 12.82 -1.88
N GLN A 105 14.91 11.67 -1.31
CA GLN A 105 14.63 10.44 -2.08
C GLN A 105 13.42 10.64 -3.00
N TYR A 106 12.36 11.27 -2.51
CA TYR A 106 11.18 11.57 -3.33
C TYR A 106 11.54 12.51 -4.50
N GLU A 107 12.33 13.55 -4.25
CA GLU A 107 12.72 14.50 -5.29
C GLU A 107 13.58 13.84 -6.38
N VAL A 108 14.48 12.92 -6.03
CA VAL A 108 15.24 12.14 -7.00
C VAL A 108 14.28 11.31 -7.85
N ALA A 109 13.33 10.63 -7.23
CA ALA A 109 12.32 9.83 -7.92
C ALA A 109 11.47 10.68 -8.86
N ARG A 110 11.07 11.87 -8.42
CA ARG A 110 10.29 12.80 -9.23
C ARG A 110 11.05 13.20 -10.50
N ARG A 111 12.33 13.50 -10.40
CA ARG A 111 13.17 13.82 -11.58
C ARG A 111 13.27 12.67 -12.57
N LYS A 112 13.19 11.43 -12.07
CA LYS A 112 13.23 10.20 -12.89
C LYS A 112 11.85 9.79 -13.43
N GLY A 113 10.80 10.54 -13.13
CA GLY A 113 9.44 10.21 -13.55
C GLY A 113 8.81 9.06 -12.77
N LEU A 114 9.30 8.78 -11.55
CA LEU A 114 8.83 7.67 -10.71
C LEU A 114 7.93 8.12 -9.55
N ALA A 115 7.59 9.40 -9.47
CA ALA A 115 6.73 9.92 -8.42
C ALA A 115 5.30 10.10 -8.90
N GLU A 116 4.35 9.80 -8.02
CA GLU A 116 2.90 9.89 -8.24
C GLU A 116 2.43 8.97 -9.38
N LEU A 117 1.14 8.99 -9.68
CA LEU A 117 0.57 8.25 -10.80
C LEU A 117 0.92 8.95 -12.12
N ARG A 118 1.02 8.13 -13.15
CA ARG A 118 1.21 8.65 -14.51
C ARG A 118 -0.04 9.36 -15.01
#